data_fbe71fac07c53757a4d706e9a33906da
#
_entry.id   fbe71fac07c53757a4d706e9a33906da
#
_cell.length_a   1.000
_cell.length_b   1.000
_cell.length_c   1.000
_cell.angle_alpha   90.00
_cell.angle_beta   90.00
_cell.angle_gamma   90.00
#
_symmetry.space_group_name_H-M   'P 1'
#
loop_
_entity.id
_entity.type
_entity.pdbx_description
1 polymer ?
#
loop_
_entity_poly.entity_id
_entity_poly.type
_entity_poly.pdbx_seq_one_letter_code
_entity_poly.pdbx_strand_id
1 'polypeptide(L)'
;MDNRQYASTLGCICILHILHGRGLRLLYWSGSPEPRSNNKSQFPRSPYYIQTGFPGTRPPKLNTMELTPFASMPGTIVFGAICSCLFLTSCSSDEDPVKSYSNYRITVDAASPVSFTALGETRTITVSASKEICWDGKPSGETEPAKVTASVKGEHFMSEASQTEAGLLLKVTARENETEEMQKGKIVLTVQDDTATETRTVELNQDAATIEYGSYKIAFAEEKVSLPYMGGKGNVSFTCQREKMINGKSEGFESCSLDGISYKATRKNDATYSIEKSAGIGVYMLKYVVPEAATIHEVSNTFYFLDMKEEKIASFDIILAANPNGDDSYFVSTEISGIYKE
;
A
#
# COMPACT_ATOMS: atom_id res chain seq x y z
N MET A 1 11.24 -47.05 2.63
CA MET A 1 11.55 -46.84 1.21
C MET A 1 10.23 -46.63 0.50
N ASP A 2 9.82 -45.38 0.33
CA ASP A 2 8.71 -45.06 -0.57
C ASP A 2 8.87 -43.62 -1.05
N ASN A 3 9.30 -43.52 -2.30
CA ASN A 3 9.48 -42.30 -3.05
C ASN A 3 8.11 -41.83 -3.55
N ARG A 4 7.59 -40.71 -3.07
CA ARG A 4 6.52 -39.98 -3.76
C ARG A 4 7.08 -38.71 -4.40
N GLN A 5 7.19 -38.79 -5.72
CA GLN A 5 7.46 -37.67 -6.61
C GLN A 5 6.29 -36.69 -6.58
N TYR A 6 6.58 -35.41 -6.29
CA TYR A 6 5.66 -34.33 -6.56
C TYR A 6 5.82 -33.87 -8.00
N ALA A 7 4.80 -34.11 -8.81
CA ALA A 7 4.68 -33.54 -10.15
C ALA A 7 4.19 -32.07 -10.04
N SER A 8 5.04 -31.16 -10.42
CA SER A 8 4.69 -29.75 -10.61
C SER A 8 3.98 -29.57 -11.94
N THR A 9 2.71 -29.20 -11.90
CA THR A 9 1.91 -28.87 -13.09
C THR A 9 2.24 -27.43 -13.52
N LEU A 10 3.06 -27.30 -14.55
CA LEU A 10 3.27 -26.05 -15.29
C LEU A 10 2.03 -25.74 -16.12
N GLY A 11 1.32 -24.67 -15.80
CA GLY A 11 0.23 -24.14 -16.62
C GLY A 11 0.79 -23.52 -17.89
N CYS A 12 0.41 -24.07 -19.05
CA CYS A 12 0.68 -23.47 -20.35
C CYS A 12 -0.10 -22.17 -20.53
N ILE A 13 0.62 -21.06 -20.73
CA ILE A 13 0.04 -19.79 -21.18
C ILE A 13 0.05 -19.81 -22.72
N CYS A 14 -1.12 -19.94 -23.35
CA CYS A 14 -1.27 -19.70 -24.78
C CYS A 14 -1.51 -18.22 -25.03
N ILE A 15 -0.55 -17.56 -25.67
CA ILE A 15 -0.71 -16.19 -26.18
C ILE A 15 -1.14 -16.28 -27.62
N LEU A 16 -2.39 -15.91 -27.92
CA LEU A 16 -2.90 -15.79 -29.27
C LEU A 16 -2.74 -14.34 -29.75
N HIS A 17 -1.84 -14.10 -30.70
CA HIS A 17 -1.70 -12.81 -31.37
C HIS A 17 -2.68 -12.75 -32.55
N ILE A 18 -3.71 -11.90 -32.44
CA ILE A 18 -4.56 -11.54 -33.58
C ILE A 18 -4.26 -10.09 -33.93
N LEU A 19 -3.54 -9.89 -35.04
CA LEU A 19 -3.33 -8.58 -35.64
C LEU A 19 -4.50 -8.23 -36.55
N HIS A 20 -5.41 -7.40 -36.09
CA HIS A 20 -6.32 -6.64 -36.96
C HIS A 20 -6.13 -5.15 -36.66
N GLY A 21 -5.81 -4.40 -37.68
CA GLY A 21 -5.45 -2.99 -37.59
C GLY A 21 -6.54 -2.12 -36.93
N ARG A 22 -6.34 -1.77 -35.70
CA ARG A 22 -6.82 -0.68 -34.86
C ARG A 22 -6.98 -1.17 -33.42
N GLY A 23 -5.97 -0.93 -32.59
CA GLY A 23 -6.08 -0.97 -31.13
C GLY A 23 -5.90 -2.35 -30.49
N LEU A 24 -4.85 -2.49 -29.69
CA LEU A 24 -4.60 -3.65 -28.82
C LEU A 24 -5.64 -3.69 -27.71
N ARG A 25 -6.43 -4.78 -27.61
CA ARG A 25 -7.21 -5.12 -26.43
C ARG A 25 -6.67 -6.42 -25.84
N LEU A 26 -6.20 -6.35 -24.60
CA LEU A 26 -5.84 -7.51 -23.79
C LEU A 26 -7.09 -8.04 -23.09
N LEU A 27 -7.49 -9.27 -23.40
CA LEU A 27 -8.53 -10.00 -22.67
C LEU A 27 -7.84 -11.04 -21.79
N TYR A 28 -7.98 -10.90 -20.47
CA TYR A 28 -7.58 -11.92 -19.50
C TYR A 28 -8.74 -12.91 -19.28
N TRP A 29 -8.47 -14.17 -19.46
CA TRP A 29 -9.37 -15.27 -19.07
C TRP A 29 -8.71 -16.08 -17.97
N SER A 30 -9.25 -16.02 -16.74
CA SER A 30 -8.84 -16.87 -15.62
C SER A 30 -9.90 -17.97 -15.46
N GLY A 31 -9.61 -19.16 -15.92
CA GLY A 31 -10.42 -20.34 -15.68
C GLY A 31 -9.81 -21.16 -14.55
N SER A 32 -10.48 -21.21 -13.39
CA SER A 32 -10.21 -22.20 -12.35
C SER A 32 -11.07 -23.45 -12.62
N PRO A 33 -10.56 -24.67 -12.48
CA PRO A 33 -11.38 -25.86 -12.55
C PRO A 33 -12.12 -26.08 -11.22
N GLU A 34 -13.45 -26.06 -11.26
CA GLU A 34 -14.30 -26.48 -10.14
C GLU A 34 -14.32 -28.01 -10.01
N PRO A 35 -14.26 -28.54 -8.77
CA PRO A 35 -14.57 -29.95 -8.54
C PRO A 35 -16.09 -30.17 -8.52
N ARG A 36 -16.56 -31.07 -9.34
CA ARG A 36 -17.96 -31.54 -9.35
C ARG A 36 -18.32 -32.21 -8.03
N SER A 37 -19.23 -31.64 -7.28
CA SER A 37 -19.96 -32.27 -6.21
C SER A 37 -21.43 -32.37 -6.61
N ASN A 38 -21.88 -33.63 -6.77
CA ASN A 38 -23.29 -33.99 -6.87
C ASN A 38 -23.96 -33.77 -5.51
N ASN A 39 -24.89 -32.82 -5.39
CA ASN A 39 -26.04 -33.01 -4.49
C ASN A 39 -27.22 -32.12 -4.91
N LYS A 40 -28.30 -32.81 -5.23
CA LYS A 40 -29.62 -32.23 -5.51
C LYS A 40 -30.25 -31.78 -4.19
N SER A 41 -30.53 -30.49 -4.03
CA SER A 41 -31.63 -30.04 -3.17
C SER A 41 -32.26 -28.77 -3.77
N GLN A 42 -33.54 -28.89 -4.02
CA GLN A 42 -34.45 -27.86 -4.50
C GLN A 42 -34.61 -26.74 -3.46
N PHE A 43 -34.48 -25.48 -3.84
CA PHE A 43 -35.10 -24.36 -3.16
C PHE A 43 -35.61 -23.31 -4.16
N PRO A 44 -36.69 -22.58 -3.82
CA PRO A 44 -37.52 -21.87 -4.77
C PRO A 44 -36.99 -20.46 -5.11
N ARG A 45 -37.30 -20.07 -6.34
CA ARG A 45 -37.05 -18.74 -6.91
C ARG A 45 -37.92 -17.68 -6.23
N SER A 46 -37.32 -16.57 -5.86
CA SER A 46 -38.00 -15.30 -5.63
C SER A 46 -37.39 -14.20 -6.47
N PRO A 47 -38.14 -13.43 -7.22
CA PRO A 47 -37.65 -12.35 -8.04
C PRO A 47 -37.87 -11.01 -7.33
N TYR A 48 -36.80 -10.30 -7.04
CA TYR A 48 -36.88 -8.86 -6.78
C TYR A 48 -36.01 -8.10 -7.75
N TYR A 49 -36.67 -7.48 -8.73
CA TYR A 49 -36.13 -6.40 -9.54
C TYR A 49 -36.15 -5.12 -8.69
N ILE A 50 -35.00 -4.50 -8.45
CA ILE A 50 -34.96 -3.11 -8.03
C ILE A 50 -34.32 -2.32 -9.15
N GLN A 51 -35.17 -1.56 -9.82
CA GLN A 51 -34.84 -0.58 -10.84
C GLN A 51 -34.58 0.75 -10.11
N THR A 52 -33.33 1.19 -9.98
CA THR A 52 -33.00 2.55 -9.59
C THR A 52 -32.52 3.30 -10.82
N GLY A 53 -33.40 4.13 -11.36
CA GLY A 53 -33.05 5.12 -12.36
C GLY A 53 -32.31 6.29 -11.73
N PHE A 54 -31.17 6.65 -12.31
CA PHE A 54 -30.53 7.94 -12.09
C PHE A 54 -30.73 8.84 -13.31
N PRO A 55 -31.12 10.12 -13.14
CA PRO A 55 -31.31 11.05 -14.24
C PRO A 55 -29.99 11.62 -14.74
N GLY A 56 -29.90 11.64 -16.02
CA GLY A 56 -29.13 12.40 -16.99
C GLY A 56 -28.03 13.33 -16.54
N THR A 57 -26.81 12.98 -16.89
CA THR A 57 -25.76 13.96 -17.19
C THR A 57 -25.32 13.79 -18.65
N ARG A 58 -25.47 14.85 -19.42
CA ARG A 58 -25.03 14.93 -20.83
C ARG A 58 -23.51 14.86 -20.91
N PRO A 59 -22.94 14.18 -21.90
CA PRO A 59 -21.49 14.22 -22.15
C PRO A 59 -21.09 15.60 -22.74
N PRO A 60 -19.89 16.08 -22.44
CA PRO A 60 -19.37 17.32 -23.00
C PRO A 60 -19.10 17.15 -24.50
N LYS A 61 -19.48 18.18 -25.27
CA LYS A 61 -19.22 18.28 -26.71
C LYS A 61 -17.72 18.33 -26.97
N LEU A 62 -17.22 17.39 -27.74
CA LEU A 62 -15.91 17.48 -28.39
C LEU A 62 -15.98 18.59 -29.47
N ASN A 63 -15.19 19.64 -29.29
CA ASN A 63 -14.93 20.59 -30.35
C ASN A 63 -13.94 19.96 -31.32
N THR A 64 -14.42 19.63 -32.50
CA THR A 64 -13.61 19.28 -33.65
C THR A 64 -12.92 20.54 -34.17
N MET A 65 -11.58 20.59 -34.07
CA MET A 65 -10.78 21.58 -34.81
C MET A 65 -10.77 21.18 -36.28
N GLU A 66 -11.42 21.97 -37.10
CA GLU A 66 -11.32 21.89 -38.58
C GLU A 66 -9.93 22.43 -39.02
N LEU A 67 -9.15 21.55 -39.61
CA LEU A 67 -7.94 21.92 -40.37
C LEU A 67 -8.37 22.43 -41.73
N THR A 68 -8.23 23.73 -41.96
CA THR A 68 -8.37 24.32 -43.29
C THR A 68 -7.18 23.97 -44.16
N PRO A 69 -7.39 23.54 -45.42
CA PRO A 69 -6.28 23.29 -46.34
C PRO A 69 -5.75 24.58 -46.91
N PHE A 70 -4.44 24.78 -46.83
CA PHE A 70 -3.75 25.86 -47.55
C PHE A 70 -3.81 25.61 -49.05
N ALA A 71 -4.43 26.54 -49.74
CA ALA A 71 -4.48 26.60 -51.18
C ALA A 71 -3.10 26.95 -51.74
N SER A 72 -2.69 26.16 -52.72
CA SER A 72 -1.55 26.40 -53.61
C SER A 72 -1.77 27.63 -54.46
N MET A 73 -0.82 28.59 -54.48
CA MET A 73 -0.71 29.59 -55.53
C MET A 73 0.49 29.31 -56.41
N PRO A 74 0.31 29.32 -57.72
CA PRO A 74 1.40 29.22 -58.66
C PRO A 74 1.83 30.60 -59.12
N GLY A 75 3.11 30.72 -59.48
CA GLY A 75 3.59 31.73 -60.39
C GLY A 75 4.52 32.76 -59.78
N THR A 76 5.67 32.92 -60.10
CA THR A 76 6.17 33.52 -61.33
C THR A 76 7.68 33.63 -61.17
N ILE A 77 8.38 33.07 -62.15
CA ILE A 77 9.83 33.17 -62.27
C ILE A 77 10.13 34.56 -62.90
N VAL A 78 10.95 35.35 -62.19
CA VAL A 78 11.57 36.49 -62.75
C VAL A 78 13.09 36.31 -62.77
N PHE A 79 13.63 36.01 -63.88
CA PHE A 79 15.08 36.11 -64.21
C PHE A 79 15.52 37.56 -64.18
N GLY A 80 16.44 37.87 -63.28
CA GLY A 80 17.15 39.13 -63.25
C GLY A 80 18.64 38.89 -63.07
N ALA A 81 19.34 38.65 -64.21
CA ALA A 81 20.80 38.65 -64.23
C ALA A 81 21.30 40.09 -64.13
N ILE A 82 21.91 40.42 -62.94
CA ILE A 82 22.79 41.60 -62.91
C ILE A 82 24.17 41.13 -62.50
N CYS A 83 25.05 41.10 -63.47
CA CYS A 83 26.46 40.93 -63.29
C CYS A 83 27.04 42.22 -62.74
N SER A 84 27.45 42.23 -61.43
CA SER A 84 28.26 43.28 -60.85
C SER A 84 29.49 42.66 -60.25
N CYS A 85 30.59 42.73 -61.01
CA CYS A 85 31.91 42.50 -60.47
C CYS A 85 32.25 43.57 -59.43
N LEU A 86 32.12 43.26 -58.15
CA LEU A 86 32.67 44.07 -57.10
C LEU A 86 33.84 43.33 -56.48
N PHE A 87 34.96 43.96 -56.51
CA PHE A 87 36.22 43.57 -55.90
C PHE A 87 36.03 43.11 -54.48
N LEU A 88 36.24 41.81 -54.25
CA LEU A 88 36.42 41.27 -52.92
C LEU A 88 37.80 41.69 -52.41
N THR A 89 37.86 42.83 -51.76
CA THR A 89 38.92 43.00 -50.75
C THR A 89 38.63 42.03 -49.64
N SER A 90 39.30 40.91 -49.74
CA SER A 90 39.38 39.98 -48.61
C SER A 90 40.17 40.68 -47.48
N CYS A 91 39.47 41.40 -46.65
CA CYS A 91 39.95 41.57 -45.28
C CYS A 91 39.78 40.19 -44.60
N SER A 92 40.83 39.41 -44.56
CA SER A 92 40.96 38.35 -43.61
C SER A 92 41.14 39.04 -42.27
N SER A 93 40.05 39.35 -41.56
CA SER A 93 40.12 39.53 -40.15
C SER A 93 40.44 38.12 -39.59
N ASP A 94 41.68 37.94 -39.18
CA ASP A 94 42.10 36.82 -38.35
C ASP A 94 41.41 36.93 -37.00
N GLU A 95 40.08 36.93 -36.98
CA GLU A 95 39.33 36.77 -35.74
C GLU A 95 39.40 35.30 -35.40
N ASP A 96 39.97 35.00 -34.28
CA ASP A 96 39.99 33.65 -33.75
C ASP A 96 38.54 33.10 -33.73
N PRO A 97 38.32 31.83 -34.16
CA PRO A 97 37.00 31.24 -34.20
C PRO A 97 36.31 31.31 -32.84
N VAL A 98 35.09 31.80 -32.81
CA VAL A 98 34.34 31.98 -31.57
C VAL A 98 33.87 30.61 -31.05
N LYS A 99 34.39 30.22 -29.89
CA LYS A 99 33.96 29.01 -29.20
C LYS A 99 32.62 29.25 -28.51
N SER A 100 31.67 28.39 -28.76
CA SER A 100 30.35 28.35 -28.08
C SER A 100 29.95 26.90 -27.76
N TYR A 101 28.83 26.68 -27.14
CA TYR A 101 28.37 25.35 -26.70
C TYR A 101 26.94 25.10 -27.12
N SER A 102 26.64 23.84 -27.43
CA SER A 102 25.30 23.35 -27.75
C SER A 102 25.10 21.92 -27.24
N ASN A 103 23.95 21.32 -27.53
CA ASN A 103 23.64 19.91 -27.31
C ASN A 103 24.03 19.39 -25.92
N TYR A 104 23.53 20.04 -24.88
CA TYR A 104 23.72 19.60 -23.50
C TYR A 104 23.07 18.23 -23.28
N ARG A 105 23.81 17.31 -22.66
CA ARG A 105 23.34 15.96 -22.38
C ARG A 105 23.61 15.60 -20.92
N ILE A 106 22.56 15.24 -20.18
CA ILE A 106 22.65 14.73 -18.82
C ILE A 106 22.47 13.21 -18.84
N THR A 107 23.45 12.48 -18.31
CA THR A 107 23.42 11.02 -18.16
C THR A 107 23.35 10.67 -16.68
N VAL A 108 22.47 9.72 -16.34
CA VAL A 108 22.24 9.26 -14.97
C VAL A 108 22.46 7.77 -14.93
N ASP A 109 23.31 7.32 -14.04
CA ASP A 109 23.57 5.90 -13.76
C ASP A 109 22.59 5.39 -12.70
N ALA A 110 21.30 5.44 -13.04
CA ALA A 110 20.22 4.86 -12.24
C ALA A 110 18.99 4.61 -13.10
N ALA A 111 18.23 3.59 -12.74
CA ALA A 111 16.90 3.39 -13.29
C ALA A 111 15.97 4.55 -12.87
N SER A 112 14.95 4.84 -13.67
CA SER A 112 13.88 5.76 -13.30
C SER A 112 12.56 5.00 -13.39
N PRO A 113 11.76 4.91 -12.30
CA PRO A 113 12.00 5.47 -10.97
C PRO A 113 13.13 4.79 -10.19
N VAL A 114 13.78 5.54 -9.30
CA VAL A 114 14.64 4.99 -8.26
C VAL A 114 13.75 4.56 -7.11
N SER A 115 13.78 3.27 -6.77
CA SER A 115 12.91 2.70 -5.74
C SER A 115 13.63 2.57 -4.41
N PHE A 116 12.90 2.82 -3.32
CA PHE A 116 13.34 2.70 -1.93
C PHE A 116 12.37 1.80 -1.17
N THR A 117 12.88 1.05 -0.20
CA THR A 117 12.03 0.27 0.71
C THR A 117 11.31 1.17 1.72
N ALA A 118 10.24 0.68 2.33
CA ALA A 118 9.52 1.39 3.38
C ALA A 118 10.40 1.71 4.60
N LEU A 119 11.37 0.85 4.92
CA LEU A 119 12.31 1.05 6.04
C LEU A 119 13.23 2.25 5.87
N GLY A 120 13.27 2.82 4.67
CA GLY A 120 14.21 3.86 4.31
C GLY A 120 15.61 3.30 4.03
N GLU A 121 16.30 3.95 3.13
CA GLU A 121 17.67 3.59 2.77
C GLU A 121 18.37 4.76 2.07
N THR A 122 19.66 4.66 1.90
CA THR A 122 20.44 5.62 1.12
C THR A 122 20.92 4.98 -0.17
N ARG A 123 20.68 5.65 -1.29
CA ARG A 123 21.16 5.26 -2.62
C ARG A 123 22.08 6.33 -3.18
N THR A 124 23.15 5.87 -3.83
CA THR A 124 24.11 6.74 -4.50
C THR A 124 23.86 6.68 -6.00
N ILE A 125 23.72 7.85 -6.61
CA ILE A 125 23.44 8.04 -8.03
C ILE A 125 24.60 8.86 -8.62
N THR A 126 25.21 8.35 -9.67
CA THR A 126 26.22 9.09 -10.44
C THR A 126 25.57 9.81 -11.60
N VAL A 127 25.84 11.09 -11.71
CA VAL A 127 25.32 11.93 -12.77
C VAL A 127 26.48 12.57 -13.51
N SER A 128 26.53 12.41 -14.80
CA SER A 128 27.47 13.12 -15.68
C SER A 128 26.72 14.03 -16.63
N ALA A 129 27.36 15.11 -17.03
CA ALA A 129 26.85 15.97 -18.07
C ALA A 129 27.95 16.35 -19.06
N SER A 130 27.57 16.52 -20.31
CA SER A 130 28.43 16.96 -21.40
C SER A 130 27.77 18.02 -22.22
N LYS A 131 28.57 18.84 -22.88
CA LYS A 131 28.16 19.83 -23.85
C LYS A 131 29.02 19.71 -25.09
N GLU A 132 28.45 19.94 -26.27
CA GLU A 132 29.15 19.90 -27.54
C GLU A 132 29.79 21.25 -27.83
N ILE A 133 31.05 21.20 -28.29
CA ILE A 133 31.80 22.40 -28.67
C ILE A 133 31.34 22.82 -30.08
N CYS A 134 31.06 24.10 -30.22
CA CYS A 134 30.74 24.74 -31.49
C CYS A 134 31.80 25.80 -31.82
N TRP A 135 32.25 25.82 -33.06
CA TRP A 135 33.10 26.88 -33.60
C TRP A 135 32.30 27.70 -34.62
N ASP A 136 32.21 29.00 -34.41
CA ASP A 136 31.39 29.93 -35.23
C ASP A 136 29.94 29.43 -35.40
N GLY A 137 29.36 28.89 -34.28
CA GLY A 137 28.02 28.36 -34.25
C GLY A 137 27.82 26.99 -34.93
N LYS A 138 28.89 26.36 -35.42
CA LYS A 138 28.85 25.01 -36.04
C LYS A 138 29.32 23.94 -35.07
N PRO A 139 28.54 22.89 -34.86
CA PRO A 139 28.96 21.75 -34.02
C PRO A 139 30.25 21.11 -34.54
N SER A 140 31.21 20.86 -33.64
CA SER A 140 32.48 20.23 -33.97
C SER A 140 32.46 18.70 -33.87
N GLY A 141 31.46 18.14 -33.20
CA GLY A 141 31.41 16.75 -32.80
C GLY A 141 32.24 16.42 -31.54
N GLU A 142 33.01 17.39 -31.03
CA GLU A 142 33.76 17.24 -29.78
C GLU A 142 32.90 17.65 -28.58
N THR A 143 33.04 16.95 -27.47
CA THR A 143 32.32 17.25 -26.23
C THR A 143 33.26 17.52 -25.09
N GLU A 144 32.85 18.39 -24.16
CA GLU A 144 33.53 18.59 -22.91
C GLU A 144 32.54 18.40 -21.70
N PRO A 145 33.07 18.09 -20.52
CA PRO A 145 32.24 17.98 -19.34
C PRO A 145 31.50 19.28 -19.04
N ALA A 146 30.23 19.14 -18.60
CA ALA A 146 29.43 20.25 -18.14
C ALA A 146 29.13 20.10 -16.63
N LYS A 147 29.05 21.22 -15.92
CA LYS A 147 28.73 21.21 -14.50
C LYS A 147 27.22 20.99 -14.35
N VAL A 148 26.84 19.95 -13.56
CA VAL A 148 25.46 19.65 -13.25
C VAL A 148 25.17 19.95 -11.79
N THR A 149 23.96 20.43 -11.50
CA THR A 149 23.43 20.61 -10.16
C THR A 149 22.20 19.72 -9.97
N ALA A 150 21.91 19.33 -8.76
CA ALA A 150 20.76 18.51 -8.43
C ALA A 150 19.93 19.15 -7.32
N SER A 151 18.61 19.00 -7.43
CA SER A 151 17.64 19.38 -6.41
C SER A 151 16.66 18.22 -6.21
N VAL A 152 16.51 17.72 -4.99
CA VAL A 152 15.55 16.67 -4.66
C VAL A 152 14.28 17.31 -4.11
N LYS A 153 13.13 16.85 -4.58
CA LYS A 153 11.79 17.28 -4.16
C LYS A 153 11.02 16.07 -3.64
N GLY A 154 10.33 16.25 -2.52
CA GLY A 154 9.57 15.23 -1.80
C GLY A 154 9.96 15.23 -0.33
N GLU A 155 8.99 15.27 0.58
CA GLU A 155 9.22 15.44 2.02
C GLU A 155 9.98 14.27 2.66
N HIS A 156 9.83 13.06 2.10
CA HIS A 156 10.48 11.85 2.59
C HIS A 156 11.92 11.66 2.09
N PHE A 157 12.38 12.53 1.16
CA PHE A 157 13.68 12.37 0.52
C PHE A 157 14.61 13.53 0.89
N MET A 158 15.82 13.17 1.28
CA MET A 158 16.94 14.10 1.50
C MET A 158 18.05 13.79 0.52
N SER A 159 18.89 14.77 0.24
CA SER A 159 20.05 14.55 -0.63
C SER A 159 21.27 15.30 -0.20
N GLU A 160 22.41 14.69 -0.47
CA GLU A 160 23.74 15.28 -0.38
C GLU A 160 24.41 15.14 -1.75
N ALA A 161 24.95 16.23 -2.25
CA ALA A 161 25.59 16.27 -3.55
C ALA A 161 27.08 16.65 -3.42
N SER A 162 27.93 15.91 -4.09
CA SER A 162 29.37 16.20 -4.17
C SER A 162 29.85 16.18 -5.61
N GLN A 163 30.57 17.24 -6.03
CA GLN A 163 31.19 17.29 -7.35
C GLN A 163 32.47 16.41 -7.33
N THR A 164 32.66 15.65 -8.40
CA THR A 164 33.83 14.84 -8.66
C THR A 164 34.38 15.16 -10.05
N GLU A 165 35.56 14.67 -10.38
CA GLU A 165 36.12 14.81 -11.75
C GLU A 165 35.23 14.13 -12.82
N ALA A 166 34.52 13.05 -12.43
CA ALA A 166 33.65 12.29 -13.32
C ALA A 166 32.21 12.86 -13.41
N GLY A 167 31.88 13.91 -12.63
CA GLY A 167 30.54 14.51 -12.58
C GLY A 167 30.05 14.74 -11.15
N LEU A 168 28.74 14.57 -10.94
CA LEU A 168 28.05 14.74 -9.67
C LEU A 168 27.75 13.40 -9.02
N LEU A 169 28.20 13.19 -7.80
CA LEU A 169 27.80 12.09 -6.95
C LEU A 169 26.66 12.56 -6.04
N LEU A 170 25.46 12.00 -6.21
CA LEU A 170 24.28 12.35 -5.46
C LEU A 170 23.89 11.20 -4.54
N LYS A 171 23.93 11.42 -3.23
CA LYS A 171 23.36 10.51 -2.24
C LYS A 171 21.93 10.94 -1.95
N VAL A 172 20.97 10.05 -2.18
CA VAL A 172 19.58 10.26 -1.86
C VAL A 172 19.20 9.32 -0.72
N THR A 173 18.70 9.88 0.38
CA THR A 173 18.23 9.13 1.55
C THR A 173 16.74 9.27 1.66
N ALA A 174 16.01 8.15 1.61
CA ALA A 174 14.62 8.07 1.98
C ALA A 174 14.52 7.84 3.49
N ARG A 175 13.64 8.58 4.18
CA ARG A 175 13.28 8.31 5.58
C ARG A 175 12.39 7.07 5.66
N GLU A 176 12.24 6.48 6.84
CA GLU A 176 11.24 5.42 7.05
C GLU A 176 9.83 5.93 6.72
N ASN A 177 9.10 5.15 5.93
CA ASN A 177 7.69 5.40 5.63
C ASN A 177 6.84 4.59 6.60
N GLU A 178 6.09 5.28 7.45
CA GLU A 178 5.18 4.68 8.45
C GLU A 178 3.73 4.67 7.98
N THR A 179 3.46 5.06 6.72
CA THR A 179 2.13 5.16 6.15
C THR A 179 1.84 4.06 5.14
N GLU A 180 0.58 3.71 4.98
CA GLU A 180 0.12 2.75 3.95
C GLU A 180 0.17 3.31 2.52
N GLU A 181 0.67 4.53 2.34
CA GLU A 181 0.77 5.16 1.05
C GLU A 181 2.22 5.17 0.56
N MET A 182 2.40 4.87 -0.74
CA MET A 182 3.68 5.01 -1.41
C MET A 182 4.10 6.49 -1.43
N GLN A 183 5.33 6.78 -1.01
CA GLN A 183 5.88 8.12 -1.08
C GLN A 183 6.55 8.37 -2.44
N LYS A 184 6.33 9.56 -2.98
CA LYS A 184 6.84 9.96 -4.28
C LYS A 184 7.70 11.21 -4.18
N GLY A 185 8.75 11.24 -4.97
CA GLY A 185 9.63 12.39 -5.08
C GLY A 185 10.24 12.47 -6.46
N LYS A 186 11.10 13.44 -6.66
CA LYS A 186 11.87 13.59 -7.90
C LYS A 186 13.19 14.29 -7.68
N ILE A 187 14.16 13.93 -8.47
CA ILE A 187 15.42 14.64 -8.64
C ILE A 187 15.30 15.50 -9.87
N VAL A 188 15.57 16.78 -9.75
CA VAL A 188 15.69 17.71 -10.88
C VAL A 188 17.18 18.00 -11.05
N LEU A 189 17.73 17.55 -12.15
CA LEU A 189 19.12 17.77 -12.58
C LEU A 189 19.14 18.94 -13.54
N THR A 190 20.05 19.88 -13.33
CA THR A 190 20.14 21.09 -14.16
C THR A 190 21.60 21.31 -14.56
N VAL A 191 21.82 21.45 -15.84
CA VAL A 191 23.04 22.02 -16.41
C VAL A 191 22.69 23.43 -16.83
N GLN A 192 23.45 24.39 -16.35
CA GLN A 192 23.28 25.79 -16.69
C GLN A 192 24.64 26.40 -16.99
N ASP A 193 24.75 27.07 -18.11
CA ASP A 193 25.84 27.99 -18.41
C ASP A 193 25.27 29.30 -19.00
N ASP A 194 26.14 30.18 -19.45
CA ASP A 194 25.74 31.51 -19.91
C ASP A 194 24.84 31.52 -21.14
N THR A 195 24.73 30.39 -21.83
CA THR A 195 24.05 30.29 -23.15
C THR A 195 22.80 29.42 -23.13
N ALA A 196 22.72 28.44 -22.24
CA ALA A 196 21.59 27.51 -22.20
C ALA A 196 21.36 26.88 -20.82
N THR A 197 20.14 26.39 -20.60
CA THR A 197 19.76 25.60 -19.46
C THR A 197 19.10 24.31 -19.95
N GLU A 198 19.64 23.16 -19.53
CA GLU A 198 19.04 21.85 -19.79
C GLU A 198 18.64 21.19 -18.46
N THR A 199 17.49 20.54 -18.46
CA THR A 199 17.00 19.87 -17.26
C THR A 199 16.60 18.42 -17.55
N ARG A 200 16.87 17.52 -16.57
CA ARG A 200 16.42 16.14 -16.58
C ARG A 200 15.80 15.80 -15.24
N THR A 201 14.66 15.10 -15.25
CA THR A 201 13.98 14.64 -14.04
C THR A 201 14.17 13.13 -13.90
N VAL A 202 14.45 12.68 -12.67
CA VAL A 202 14.46 11.27 -12.25
C VAL A 202 13.42 11.10 -11.16
N GLU A 203 12.50 10.18 -11.36
CA GLU A 203 11.44 9.86 -10.39
C GLU A 203 11.99 9.05 -9.21
N LEU A 204 11.47 9.31 -8.02
CA LEU A 204 11.74 8.57 -6.78
C LEU A 204 10.45 7.96 -6.28
N ASN A 205 10.48 6.69 -5.94
CA ASN A 205 9.36 5.98 -5.31
C ASN A 205 9.86 5.29 -4.04
N GLN A 206 9.08 5.38 -2.97
CA GLN A 206 9.32 4.61 -1.77
C GLN A 206 8.09 3.76 -1.47
N ASP A 207 8.30 2.49 -1.13
CA ASP A 207 7.24 1.56 -0.83
C ASP A 207 6.40 2.05 0.37
N ALA A 208 5.12 1.67 0.37
CA ALA A 208 4.23 1.83 1.50
C ALA A 208 4.72 1.02 2.71
N ALA A 209 4.40 1.46 3.92
CA ALA A 209 4.64 0.69 5.13
C ALA A 209 3.82 -0.60 5.13
N THR A 210 4.39 -1.66 5.69
CA THR A 210 3.66 -2.88 6.00
C THR A 210 3.04 -2.71 7.40
N ILE A 211 1.71 -2.67 7.47
CA ILE A 211 0.98 -2.64 8.73
C ILE A 211 0.46 -4.05 9.01
N GLU A 212 0.86 -4.59 10.15
CA GLU A 212 0.44 -5.90 10.63
C GLU A 212 -0.12 -5.78 12.03
N TYR A 213 -0.98 -6.72 12.37
CA TYR A 213 -1.55 -6.79 13.71
C TYR A 213 -1.12 -8.08 14.40
N GLY A 214 -0.46 -7.90 15.54
CA GLY A 214 0.06 -8.96 16.38
C GLY A 214 -0.97 -9.53 17.36
N SER A 215 -0.52 -9.75 18.59
CA SER A 215 -1.30 -10.36 19.65
C SER A 215 -2.46 -9.51 20.15
N TYR A 216 -3.49 -10.17 20.67
CA TYR A 216 -4.57 -9.51 21.39
C TYR A 216 -4.21 -9.32 22.87
N LYS A 217 -4.66 -8.20 23.43
CA LYS A 217 -4.65 -7.91 24.87
C LYS A 217 -6.07 -7.61 25.32
N ILE A 218 -6.63 -8.49 26.13
CA ILE A 218 -7.95 -8.31 26.74
C ILE A 218 -7.74 -8.11 28.23
N ALA A 219 -8.38 -7.09 28.81
CA ALA A 219 -8.28 -6.78 30.22
C ALA A 219 -9.66 -6.56 30.80
N PHE A 220 -10.06 -7.39 31.76
CA PHE A 220 -11.25 -7.18 32.58
C PHE A 220 -10.99 -6.11 33.63
N ALA A 221 -12.01 -5.31 33.95
CA ALA A 221 -11.93 -4.31 35.02
C ALA A 221 -11.73 -4.96 36.40
N GLU A 222 -12.23 -6.19 36.55
CA GLU A 222 -12.08 -7.04 37.73
C GLU A 222 -11.76 -8.45 37.23
N GLU A 223 -10.87 -9.16 37.92
CA GLU A 223 -10.52 -10.54 37.55
C GLU A 223 -11.52 -11.58 38.10
N LYS A 224 -12.25 -11.22 39.13
CA LYS A 224 -13.21 -12.10 39.78
C LYS A 224 -14.32 -11.33 40.47
N VAL A 225 -15.45 -12.02 40.68
CA VAL A 225 -16.55 -11.59 41.52
C VAL A 225 -16.97 -12.73 42.46
N SER A 226 -17.34 -12.39 43.67
CA SER A 226 -17.92 -13.34 44.65
C SER A 226 -19.41 -13.05 44.79
N LEU A 227 -20.23 -14.09 44.65
CA LEU A 227 -21.68 -14.06 44.81
C LEU A 227 -22.10 -14.85 46.04
N PRO A 228 -23.21 -14.48 46.69
CA PRO A 228 -23.81 -15.31 47.73
C PRO A 228 -24.32 -16.63 47.13
N TYR A 229 -24.56 -17.64 47.96
CA TYR A 229 -25.06 -18.96 47.52
C TYR A 229 -26.40 -18.88 46.75
N MET A 230 -27.20 -17.86 46.99
CA MET A 230 -28.47 -17.61 46.26
C MET A 230 -28.24 -17.22 44.78
N GLY A 231 -26.99 -17.12 44.38
CA GLY A 231 -26.66 -16.71 43.04
C GLY A 231 -26.81 -15.21 42.79
N GLY A 232 -26.91 -14.85 41.55
CA GLY A 232 -27.08 -13.47 41.16
C GLY A 232 -26.82 -13.22 39.68
N LYS A 233 -27.02 -11.97 39.32
CA LYS A 233 -26.69 -11.43 37.99
C LYS A 233 -25.78 -10.23 38.11
N GLY A 234 -24.89 -10.06 37.18
CA GLY A 234 -23.99 -8.91 37.14
C GLY A 234 -23.38 -8.71 35.80
N ASN A 235 -22.49 -7.77 35.76
CA ASN A 235 -21.68 -7.49 34.57
C ASN A 235 -20.30 -7.03 34.99
N VAL A 236 -19.30 -7.24 34.09
CA VAL A 236 -17.96 -6.71 34.22
C VAL A 236 -17.55 -6.13 32.89
N SER A 237 -17.00 -4.92 32.90
CA SER A 237 -16.44 -4.30 31.72
C SER A 237 -15.07 -4.88 31.41
N PHE A 238 -14.73 -4.92 30.13
CA PHE A 238 -13.39 -5.28 29.68
C PHE A 238 -13.02 -4.52 28.41
N THR A 239 -11.73 -4.41 28.16
CA THR A 239 -11.18 -3.78 26.95
C THR A 239 -10.53 -4.82 26.06
N CYS A 240 -10.64 -4.60 24.76
CA CYS A 240 -9.97 -5.37 23.72
C CYS A 240 -9.02 -4.46 22.97
N GLN A 241 -7.76 -4.82 22.93
CA GLN A 241 -6.70 -4.13 22.23
C GLN A 241 -5.92 -5.15 21.39
N ARG A 242 -5.30 -4.67 20.32
CA ARG A 242 -4.43 -5.47 19.48
C ARG A 242 -3.12 -4.74 19.23
N GLU A 243 -2.03 -5.48 19.27
CA GLU A 243 -0.72 -4.93 18.96
C GLU A 243 -0.65 -4.50 17.51
N LYS A 244 -0.26 -3.24 17.28
CA LYS A 244 -0.01 -2.70 15.95
C LYS A 244 1.47 -2.75 15.65
N MET A 245 1.81 -3.28 14.49
CA MET A 245 3.18 -3.36 14.00
C MET A 245 3.29 -2.61 12.68
N ILE A 246 4.28 -1.72 12.59
CA ILE A 246 4.63 -0.99 11.38
C ILE A 246 6.03 -1.42 10.96
N ASN A 247 6.17 -1.91 9.75
CA ASN A 247 7.44 -2.42 9.22
C ASN A 247 8.13 -3.43 10.15
N GLY A 248 7.33 -4.28 10.82
CA GLY A 248 7.81 -5.28 11.77
C GLY A 248 8.21 -4.76 13.15
N LYS A 249 8.00 -3.47 13.44
CA LYS A 249 8.23 -2.86 14.77
C LYS A 249 6.90 -2.66 15.49
N SER A 250 6.85 -2.97 16.78
CA SER A 250 5.66 -2.73 17.61
C SER A 250 5.49 -1.24 17.92
N GLU A 251 4.33 -0.68 17.56
CA GLU A 251 3.89 0.67 17.93
C GLU A 251 3.03 0.68 19.19
N GLY A 252 2.86 -0.49 19.81
CA GLY A 252 2.04 -0.67 20.98
C GLY A 252 0.66 -1.23 20.70
N PHE A 253 -0.26 -1.07 21.64
CA PHE A 253 -1.61 -1.63 21.57
C PHE A 253 -2.64 -0.55 21.23
N GLU A 254 -3.46 -0.80 20.24
CA GLU A 254 -4.61 0.04 19.90
C GLU A 254 -5.94 -0.68 20.15
N SER A 255 -6.99 0.07 20.45
CA SER A 255 -8.33 -0.48 20.66
C SER A 255 -8.85 -1.12 19.38
N CYS A 256 -9.35 -2.35 19.45
CA CYS A 256 -9.83 -3.11 18.32
C CYS A 256 -11.19 -3.75 18.57
N SER A 257 -11.81 -4.25 17.49
CA SER A 257 -13.00 -5.09 17.59
C SER A 257 -12.66 -6.44 18.21
N LEU A 258 -13.62 -6.98 18.99
CA LEU A 258 -13.59 -8.34 19.50
C LEU A 258 -14.07 -9.37 18.46
N ASP A 259 -14.55 -8.93 17.31
CA ASP A 259 -15.13 -9.80 16.28
C ASP A 259 -14.15 -10.91 15.85
N GLY A 260 -14.64 -12.12 15.81
CA GLY A 260 -13.84 -13.30 15.46
C GLY A 260 -13.01 -13.91 16.58
N ILE A 261 -12.99 -13.31 17.79
CA ILE A 261 -12.25 -13.89 18.93
C ILE A 261 -13.03 -15.04 19.55
N SER A 262 -12.31 -16.13 19.82
CA SER A 262 -12.86 -17.31 20.47
C SER A 262 -12.97 -17.11 21.97
N TYR A 263 -14.02 -17.66 22.56
CA TYR A 263 -14.19 -17.71 24.01
C TYR A 263 -14.67 -19.08 24.46
N LYS A 264 -14.38 -19.41 25.71
CA LYS A 264 -14.92 -20.55 26.41
C LYS A 264 -15.41 -20.13 27.83
N ALA A 265 -16.39 -20.82 28.33
CA ALA A 265 -16.84 -20.62 29.67
C ALA A 265 -17.25 -21.93 30.29
N THR A 266 -16.90 -22.12 31.58
CA THR A 266 -17.42 -23.23 32.39
C THR A 266 -18.86 -22.92 32.78
N ARG A 267 -19.74 -23.90 32.68
CA ARG A 267 -21.12 -23.83 33.14
C ARG A 267 -21.35 -24.85 34.27
N LYS A 268 -20.94 -24.45 35.43
CA LYS A 268 -21.39 -25.12 36.62
C LYS A 268 -22.67 -24.42 37.08
N ASN A 269 -23.63 -25.17 37.60
CA ASN A 269 -24.86 -24.58 38.10
C ASN A 269 -25.62 -23.73 37.07
N ASP A 270 -25.67 -24.19 35.80
CA ASP A 270 -26.40 -23.53 34.69
C ASP A 270 -26.10 -22.04 34.50
N ALA A 271 -24.90 -21.59 34.84
CA ALA A 271 -24.46 -20.24 34.61
C ALA A 271 -24.59 -19.87 33.12
N THR A 272 -25.03 -18.64 32.83
CA THR A 272 -25.19 -18.13 31.48
C THR A 272 -24.39 -16.86 31.30
N TYR A 273 -23.92 -16.62 30.07
CA TYR A 273 -23.06 -15.49 29.72
C TYR A 273 -23.52 -14.85 28.42
N SER A 274 -23.38 -13.54 28.34
CA SER A 274 -23.51 -12.79 27.08
C SER A 274 -22.51 -11.64 27.07
N ILE A 275 -22.05 -11.29 25.85
CA ILE A 275 -21.14 -10.17 25.64
C ILE A 275 -21.93 -9.08 24.91
N GLU A 276 -21.86 -7.85 25.40
CA GLU A 276 -22.43 -6.69 24.77
C GLU A 276 -21.34 -5.66 24.47
N LYS A 277 -21.45 -5.05 23.28
CA LYS A 277 -20.58 -3.92 22.91
C LYS A 277 -21.02 -2.67 23.70
N SER A 278 -20.07 -1.98 24.29
CA SER A 278 -20.28 -0.72 24.98
C SER A 278 -20.04 0.46 24.02
N ALA A 279 -20.25 1.69 24.50
CA ALA A 279 -19.94 2.86 23.72
C ALA A 279 -18.43 3.00 23.52
N GLY A 280 -17.99 2.94 22.27
CA GLY A 280 -16.58 3.07 21.90
C GLY A 280 -15.98 1.80 21.30
N ILE A 281 -14.87 1.97 20.60
CA ILE A 281 -14.11 0.86 20.01
C ILE A 281 -13.35 0.14 21.11
N GLY A 282 -13.40 -1.19 21.11
CA GLY A 282 -12.63 -2.01 22.04
C GLY A 282 -13.13 -2.05 23.48
N VAL A 283 -14.35 -1.56 23.76
CA VAL A 283 -14.94 -1.61 25.11
C VAL A 283 -16.19 -2.48 25.10
N TYR A 284 -16.21 -3.46 25.97
CA TYR A 284 -17.27 -4.47 26.04
C TYR A 284 -17.71 -4.72 27.47
N MET A 285 -18.84 -5.40 27.62
CA MET A 285 -19.41 -5.81 28.89
C MET A 285 -19.77 -7.30 28.84
N LEU A 286 -19.17 -8.10 29.72
CA LEU A 286 -19.59 -9.47 29.95
C LEU A 286 -20.72 -9.44 30.99
N LYS A 287 -21.90 -9.88 30.59
CA LYS A 287 -23.05 -10.11 31.48
C LYS A 287 -23.10 -11.57 31.86
N TYR A 288 -23.42 -11.83 33.13
CA TYR A 288 -23.58 -13.19 33.64
C TYR A 288 -24.82 -13.32 34.52
N VAL A 289 -25.37 -14.52 34.51
CA VAL A 289 -26.42 -14.93 35.45
C VAL A 289 -26.01 -16.29 36.01
N VAL A 290 -25.92 -16.40 37.33
CA VAL A 290 -25.58 -17.62 38.05
C VAL A 290 -26.73 -17.96 38.96
N PRO A 291 -27.40 -19.10 38.78
CA PRO A 291 -28.46 -19.58 39.67
C PRO A 291 -27.93 -19.90 41.09
N GLU A 292 -28.87 -20.16 42.01
CA GLU A 292 -28.57 -20.57 43.38
C GLU A 292 -27.72 -21.86 43.45
N ALA A 293 -26.75 -21.93 44.36
CA ALA A 293 -25.99 -23.15 44.63
C ALA A 293 -26.82 -24.17 45.40
N ALA A 294 -26.93 -25.36 44.84
CA ALA A 294 -27.60 -26.47 45.55
C ALA A 294 -26.66 -27.24 46.51
N THR A 295 -25.36 -26.94 46.48
CA THR A 295 -24.34 -27.72 47.22
C THR A 295 -23.70 -26.94 48.35
N ILE A 296 -23.20 -27.68 49.35
CA ILE A 296 -22.38 -27.14 50.45
C ILE A 296 -20.96 -26.77 50.00
N HIS A 297 -20.60 -26.99 48.76
CA HIS A 297 -19.30 -26.62 48.19
C HIS A 297 -19.35 -25.28 47.47
N GLU A 298 -18.24 -24.55 47.48
CA GLU A 298 -18.06 -23.38 46.66
C GLU A 298 -18.06 -23.76 45.16
N VAL A 299 -18.74 -22.98 44.33
CA VAL A 299 -18.83 -23.20 42.90
C VAL A 299 -18.08 -22.08 42.14
N SER A 300 -17.06 -22.44 41.41
CA SER A 300 -16.33 -21.50 40.56
C SER A 300 -16.66 -21.73 39.08
N ASN A 301 -17.06 -20.67 38.40
CA ASN A 301 -17.23 -20.61 36.95
C ASN A 301 -16.21 -19.64 36.36
N THR A 302 -15.57 -20.04 35.27
CA THR A 302 -14.56 -19.22 34.61
C THR A 302 -15.01 -18.92 33.18
N PHE A 303 -15.00 -17.66 32.82
CA PHE A 303 -15.12 -17.19 31.43
C PHE A 303 -13.73 -16.77 30.93
N TYR A 304 -13.33 -17.19 29.73
CA TYR A 304 -12.03 -16.83 29.19
C TYR A 304 -12.02 -16.70 27.66
N PHE A 305 -11.17 -15.81 27.18
CA PHE A 305 -10.88 -15.61 25.76
C PHE A 305 -9.65 -16.40 25.34
N LEU A 306 -9.64 -16.82 24.08
CA LEU A 306 -8.58 -17.61 23.47
C LEU A 306 -8.03 -16.90 22.24
N ASP A 307 -6.74 -17.03 22.02
CA ASP A 307 -6.10 -16.62 20.77
C ASP A 307 -6.32 -17.66 19.65
N MET A 308 -5.71 -17.41 18.48
CA MET A 308 -5.78 -18.34 17.34
C MET A 308 -5.07 -19.69 17.58
N LYS A 309 -4.23 -19.79 18.62
CA LYS A 309 -3.55 -21.02 19.02
C LYS A 309 -4.28 -21.75 20.13
N GLU A 310 -5.48 -21.27 20.50
CA GLU A 310 -6.27 -21.72 21.65
C GLU A 310 -5.59 -21.48 23.00
N GLU A 311 -4.63 -20.54 23.07
CA GLU A 311 -4.02 -20.11 24.32
C GLU A 311 -4.90 -19.05 24.99
N LYS A 312 -4.95 -19.11 26.32
CA LYS A 312 -5.77 -18.21 27.14
C LYS A 312 -5.19 -16.79 27.15
N ILE A 313 -5.96 -15.83 26.64
CA ILE A 313 -5.58 -14.40 26.62
C ILE A 313 -5.96 -13.72 27.94
N ALA A 314 -7.19 -13.94 28.40
CA ALA A 314 -7.73 -13.31 29.59
C ALA A 314 -8.85 -14.19 30.20
N SER A 315 -9.09 -14.05 31.50
CA SER A 315 -10.17 -14.75 32.18
C SER A 315 -10.84 -13.89 33.23
N PHE A 316 -12.09 -14.26 33.54
CA PHE A 316 -12.90 -13.71 34.59
C PHE A 316 -13.55 -14.86 35.39
N ASP A 317 -13.38 -14.85 36.69
CA ASP A 317 -13.91 -15.89 37.59
C ASP A 317 -15.15 -15.41 38.36
N ILE A 318 -16.17 -16.26 38.42
CA ILE A 318 -17.35 -16.03 39.21
C ILE A 318 -17.40 -17.12 40.30
N ILE A 319 -17.25 -16.70 41.54
CA ILE A 319 -17.21 -17.57 42.70
C ILE A 319 -18.54 -17.47 43.43
N LEU A 320 -19.26 -18.58 43.51
CA LEU A 320 -20.52 -18.70 44.24
C LEU A 320 -20.25 -19.35 45.56
N ALA A 321 -20.63 -18.70 46.64
CA ALA A 321 -20.46 -19.23 48.01
C ALA A 321 -21.22 -20.55 48.18
N ALA A 322 -20.72 -21.39 49.09
CA ALA A 322 -21.36 -22.63 49.52
C ALA A 322 -22.75 -22.36 50.12
N ASN A 323 -23.75 -23.18 49.77
CA ASN A 323 -25.07 -23.12 50.38
C ASN A 323 -25.07 -23.90 51.70
N PRO A 324 -25.27 -23.25 52.84
CA PRO A 324 -25.23 -23.94 54.14
C PRO A 324 -26.34 -25.00 54.32
N ASN A 325 -27.38 -24.94 53.48
CA ASN A 325 -28.51 -25.90 53.50
C ASN A 325 -28.48 -26.81 52.26
N GLY A 326 -27.39 -26.79 51.50
CA GLY A 326 -27.21 -27.60 50.30
C GLY A 326 -26.92 -29.06 50.59
N ASP A 327 -26.85 -29.85 49.58
CA ASP A 327 -26.42 -31.23 49.62
C ASP A 327 -24.90 -31.36 49.43
N ASP A 328 -24.34 -32.53 49.64
CA ASP A 328 -22.90 -32.82 49.41
C ASP A 328 -22.62 -33.25 47.95
N SER A 329 -23.31 -32.64 47.00
CA SER A 329 -23.11 -32.90 45.58
C SER A 329 -22.04 -32.01 45.00
N TYR A 330 -21.41 -32.50 43.93
CA TYR A 330 -20.48 -31.72 43.12
C TYR A 330 -21.07 -31.49 41.72
N PHE A 331 -21.06 -30.27 41.28
CA PHE A 331 -21.49 -29.95 39.91
C PHE A 331 -20.56 -30.54 38.89
N VAL A 332 -21.11 -31.23 37.90
CA VAL A 332 -20.38 -31.60 36.69
C VAL A 332 -20.18 -30.33 35.88
N SER A 333 -18.92 -30.02 35.61
CA SER A 333 -18.60 -28.87 34.74
C SER A 333 -18.91 -29.23 33.29
N THR A 334 -19.72 -28.40 32.65
CA THR A 334 -19.84 -28.37 31.19
C THR A 334 -19.14 -27.14 30.68
N GLU A 335 -18.62 -27.18 29.46
CA GLU A 335 -18.04 -26.02 28.78
C GLU A 335 -18.93 -25.58 27.63
N ILE A 336 -19.07 -24.30 27.49
CA ILE A 336 -19.58 -23.65 26.28
C ILE A 336 -18.43 -22.96 25.58
N SER A 337 -18.45 -22.98 24.26
CA SER A 337 -17.48 -22.26 23.42
C SER A 337 -18.20 -21.54 22.30
N GLY A 338 -17.62 -20.48 21.83
CA GLY A 338 -18.15 -19.71 20.73
C GLY A 338 -17.10 -18.77 20.16
N ILE A 339 -17.47 -18.16 19.06
CA ILE A 339 -16.72 -17.06 18.43
C ILE A 339 -17.61 -15.84 18.54
N TYR A 340 -17.07 -14.77 19.09
CA TYR A 340 -17.82 -13.52 19.17
C TYR A 340 -18.03 -12.94 17.76
N LYS A 341 -19.23 -12.50 17.49
CA LYS A 341 -19.61 -11.79 16.25
C LYS A 341 -20.36 -10.52 16.62
N GLU A 342 -19.88 -9.39 16.12
CA GLU A 342 -20.55 -8.09 16.24
C GLU A 342 -21.79 -7.98 15.36
#